data_b8aa1994abe45293fe8102c26fcc9e4e
#
_entry.id   b8aa1994abe45293fe8102c26fcc9e4e
#
_cell.length_a   1.000
_cell.length_b   1.000
_cell.length_c   1.000
_cell.angle_alpha   90.00
_cell.angle_beta   90.00
_cell.angle_gamma   90.00
#
_symmetry.space_group_name_H-M   'P 1'
#
loop_
_entity.id
_entity.type
_entity.pdbx_description
1 polymer ?
#
loop_
_entity_poly.entity_id
_entity_poly.type
_entity_poly.pdbx_seq_one_letter_code
_entity_poly.pdbx_strand_id
1 'polypeptide(L)'
;WRWAFRINLVVVALLLYGSKYVVEAREKAKKIELDGIGILLSSVGLVSVVYGFIESSTYGWGKSKVPFAIFGHSATPFGISIALITIVLGLLLLLLFVFFEYKHEANGHIPLVSIGLFKNKQFTAGTFTTALLALGQTGLIFSIPIFYQSVLKLDAFHTGLGLVPLSIAIMIGAPASLKLTRWLLPK
;
A
#
# COMPACT_ATOMS: atom_id res chain seq x y z
N TRP A 1 -2.65 -5.51 -24.04
CA TRP A 1 -2.44 -5.92 -22.63
C TRP A 1 -1.47 -7.10 -22.48
N ARG A 2 -1.47 -8.08 -23.40
CA ARG A 2 -0.59 -9.28 -23.36
C ARG A 2 0.91 -8.92 -23.41
N TRP A 3 1.28 -7.89 -24.16
CA TRP A 3 2.67 -7.43 -24.25
C TRP A 3 3.16 -6.77 -22.97
N ALA A 4 2.31 -6.07 -22.24
CA ALA A 4 2.66 -5.46 -20.95
C ALA A 4 3.10 -6.52 -19.93
N PHE A 5 2.42 -7.68 -19.89
CA PHE A 5 2.83 -8.80 -19.04
C PHE A 5 4.12 -9.49 -19.51
N ARG A 6 4.34 -9.59 -20.84
CA ARG A 6 5.55 -10.20 -21.40
C ARG A 6 6.80 -9.39 -21.06
N ILE A 7 6.71 -8.05 -21.06
CA ILE A 7 7.82 -7.17 -20.64
C ILE A 7 8.23 -7.47 -19.20
N ASN A 8 7.26 -7.68 -18.31
CA ASN A 8 7.57 -8.04 -16.92
C ASN A 8 8.37 -9.34 -16.80
N LEU A 9 8.13 -10.34 -17.66
CA LEU A 9 8.92 -11.57 -17.69
C LEU A 9 10.38 -11.30 -18.05
N VAL A 10 10.64 -10.40 -19.00
CA VAL A 10 12.00 -9.98 -19.36
C VAL A 10 12.68 -9.29 -18.18
N VAL A 11 11.97 -8.38 -17.51
CA VAL A 11 12.50 -7.68 -16.33
C VAL A 11 12.81 -8.68 -15.20
N VAL A 12 11.92 -9.62 -14.93
CA VAL A 12 12.15 -10.68 -13.92
C VAL A 12 13.35 -11.53 -14.29
N ALA A 13 13.52 -11.93 -15.55
CA ALA A 13 14.67 -12.71 -16.00
C ALA A 13 15.98 -11.93 -15.82
N LEU A 14 16.00 -10.63 -16.13
CA LEU A 14 17.15 -9.75 -15.90
C LEU A 14 17.47 -9.61 -14.41
N LEU A 15 16.47 -9.45 -13.55
CA LEU A 15 16.66 -9.38 -12.10
C LEU A 15 17.20 -10.67 -11.53
N LEU A 16 16.68 -11.85 -11.96
CA LEU A 16 17.19 -13.16 -11.56
C LEU A 16 18.62 -13.38 -12.05
N TYR A 17 18.96 -12.92 -13.24
CA TYR A 17 20.35 -12.98 -13.73
C TYR A 17 21.25 -12.05 -12.91
N GLY A 18 20.81 -10.81 -12.67
CA GLY A 18 21.54 -9.82 -11.87
C GLY A 18 21.72 -10.24 -10.42
N SER A 19 20.77 -10.99 -9.84
CA SER A 19 20.86 -11.46 -8.44
C SER A 19 22.07 -12.36 -8.18
N LYS A 20 22.63 -13.02 -9.21
CA LYS A 20 23.85 -13.81 -9.09
C LYS A 20 25.10 -12.98 -8.77
N TYR A 21 25.06 -11.68 -9.09
CA TYR A 21 26.17 -10.73 -8.85
C TYR A 21 26.01 -9.98 -7.54
N VAL A 22 24.86 -10.12 -6.86
CA VAL A 22 24.65 -9.52 -5.54
C VAL A 22 25.35 -10.37 -4.51
N VAL A 23 26.43 -9.85 -3.93
CA VAL A 23 27.14 -10.48 -2.83
C VAL A 23 26.26 -10.32 -1.59
N GLU A 24 25.66 -11.40 -1.13
CA GLU A 24 24.97 -11.44 0.15
C GLU A 24 26.00 -11.15 1.26
N ALA A 25 25.81 -10.09 2.03
CA ALA A 25 26.47 -9.91 3.30
C ALA A 25 25.99 -11.06 4.22
N ARG A 26 26.84 -12.06 4.42
CA ARG A 26 26.59 -13.16 5.36
C ARG A 26 26.61 -12.65 6.80
N GLU A 27 25.66 -11.83 7.17
CA GLU A 27 25.27 -11.72 8.56
C GLU A 27 24.59 -13.05 8.93
N LYS A 28 25.10 -13.69 10.01
CA LYS A 28 24.47 -14.90 10.54
C LYS A 28 22.98 -14.61 10.69
N ALA A 29 22.16 -15.23 9.84
CA ALA A 29 20.73 -15.07 9.87
C ALA A 29 20.25 -15.38 11.29
N LYS A 30 19.96 -14.35 12.07
CA LYS A 30 19.22 -14.52 13.31
C LYS A 30 17.92 -15.23 12.92
N LYS A 31 17.58 -16.33 13.58
CA LYS A 31 16.31 -17.01 13.32
C LYS A 31 15.21 -15.97 13.37
N ILE A 32 14.68 -15.62 12.22
CA ILE A 32 13.53 -14.72 12.12
C ILE A 32 12.34 -15.56 12.55
N GLU A 33 11.87 -15.33 13.77
CA GLU A 33 10.58 -15.88 14.21
C GLU A 33 9.50 -15.14 13.41
N LEU A 34 8.83 -15.87 12.51
CA LEU A 34 7.71 -15.31 11.75
C LEU A 34 6.53 -15.12 12.69
N ASP A 35 6.12 -13.89 12.87
CA ASP A 35 4.89 -13.56 13.59
C ASP A 35 3.65 -13.85 12.72
N GLY A 36 3.25 -15.13 12.71
CA GLY A 36 2.10 -15.57 11.91
C GLY A 36 0.78 -14.92 12.33
N ILE A 37 0.61 -14.59 13.60
CA ILE A 37 -0.61 -13.96 14.12
C ILE A 37 -0.66 -12.49 13.67
N GLY A 38 0.45 -11.76 13.80
CA GLY A 38 0.54 -10.38 13.34
C GLY A 38 0.33 -10.27 11.83
N ILE A 39 0.93 -11.18 11.04
CA ILE A 39 0.70 -11.26 9.59
C ILE A 39 -0.79 -11.48 9.28
N LEU A 40 -1.45 -12.41 9.96
CA LEU A 40 -2.86 -12.71 9.71
C LEU A 40 -3.76 -11.51 10.06
N LEU A 41 -3.59 -10.93 11.25
CA LEU A 41 -4.38 -9.79 11.72
C LEU A 41 -4.24 -8.58 10.81
N SER A 42 -3.00 -8.24 10.43
CA SER A 42 -2.73 -7.10 9.54
C SER A 42 -3.27 -7.33 8.14
N SER A 43 -3.05 -8.51 7.57
CA SER A 43 -3.49 -8.84 6.22
C SER A 43 -5.01 -8.88 6.10
N VAL A 44 -5.69 -9.60 6.99
CA VAL A 44 -7.16 -9.70 6.98
C VAL A 44 -7.77 -8.33 7.30
N GLY A 45 -7.20 -7.59 8.25
CA GLY A 45 -7.65 -6.24 8.59
C GLY A 45 -7.56 -5.29 7.40
N LEU A 46 -6.42 -5.22 6.72
CA LEU A 46 -6.23 -4.37 5.54
C LEU A 46 -7.16 -4.78 4.38
N VAL A 47 -7.24 -6.06 4.08
CA VAL A 47 -8.14 -6.57 3.02
C VAL A 47 -9.59 -6.21 3.33
N SER A 48 -10.05 -6.35 4.58
CA SER A 48 -11.41 -6.00 4.98
C SER A 48 -11.70 -4.51 4.82
N VAL A 49 -10.76 -3.63 5.20
CA VAL A 49 -10.90 -2.18 5.02
C VAL A 49 -10.97 -1.82 3.54
N VAL A 50 -10.02 -2.32 2.74
CA VAL A 50 -9.96 -2.03 1.30
C VAL A 50 -11.20 -2.55 0.59
N TYR A 51 -11.63 -3.78 0.89
CA TYR A 51 -12.85 -4.36 0.35
C TYR A 51 -14.07 -3.50 0.64
N GLY A 52 -14.21 -3.05 1.90
CA GLY A 52 -15.32 -2.18 2.29
C GLY A 52 -15.33 -0.85 1.54
N PHE A 53 -14.15 -0.23 1.31
CA PHE A 53 -14.07 0.99 0.49
C PHE A 53 -14.47 0.74 -0.97
N ILE A 54 -14.06 -0.35 -1.58
CA ILE A 54 -14.41 -0.71 -2.96
C ILE A 54 -15.92 -0.93 -3.07
N GLU A 55 -16.49 -1.71 -2.16
CA GLU A 55 -17.91 -2.08 -2.18
C GLU A 55 -18.84 -0.94 -1.75
N SER A 56 -18.32 0.12 -1.14
CA SER A 56 -19.14 1.27 -0.70
C SER A 56 -19.85 1.97 -1.86
N SER A 57 -19.29 1.92 -3.07
CA SER A 57 -19.92 2.46 -4.28
C SER A 57 -21.19 1.71 -4.66
N THR A 58 -21.21 0.39 -4.48
CA THR A 58 -22.32 -0.51 -4.83
C THR A 58 -23.35 -0.60 -3.70
N TYR A 59 -22.88 -0.89 -2.48
CA TYR A 59 -23.75 -1.16 -1.34
C TYR A 59 -24.07 0.07 -0.48
N GLY A 60 -23.38 1.20 -0.73
CA GLY A 60 -23.54 2.45 0.06
C GLY A 60 -22.68 2.46 1.31
N TRP A 61 -22.48 3.66 1.88
CA TRP A 61 -21.61 3.89 3.02
C TRP A 61 -22.21 3.50 4.39
N GLY A 62 -23.49 3.74 4.58
CA GLY A 62 -24.15 3.50 5.88
C GLY A 62 -25.34 2.57 5.74
N LYS A 63 -26.40 3.07 5.08
CA LYS A 63 -27.57 2.24 4.77
C LYS A 63 -27.31 1.45 3.50
N SER A 64 -27.70 0.16 3.51
CA SER A 64 -27.58 -0.70 2.36
C SER A 64 -28.50 -0.19 1.23
N LYS A 65 -27.91 0.10 0.08
CA LYS A 65 -28.67 0.45 -1.15
C LYS A 65 -29.18 -0.81 -1.86
N VAL A 66 -28.39 -1.89 -1.79
CA VAL A 66 -28.68 -3.17 -2.40
C VAL A 66 -28.45 -4.26 -1.33
N PRO A 67 -29.38 -5.20 -1.12
CA PRO A 67 -29.17 -6.27 -0.17
C PRO A 67 -27.98 -7.13 -0.60
N PHE A 68 -27.01 -7.32 0.30
CA PHE A 68 -25.92 -8.24 0.07
C PHE A 68 -26.43 -9.66 0.28
N ALA A 69 -26.30 -10.51 -0.73
CA ALA A 69 -26.77 -11.91 -0.65
C ALA A 69 -25.56 -12.86 -0.63
N ILE A 70 -25.53 -13.73 0.37
CA ILE A 70 -24.59 -14.84 0.46
C ILE A 70 -25.42 -16.13 0.26
N PHE A 71 -25.11 -16.93 -0.75
CA PHE A 71 -25.82 -18.17 -1.08
C PHE A 71 -27.36 -18.02 -1.17
N GLY A 72 -27.85 -16.88 -1.70
CA GLY A 72 -29.28 -16.64 -1.88
C GLY A 72 -30.00 -16.10 -0.62
N HIS A 73 -29.32 -15.92 0.51
CA HIS A 73 -29.88 -15.32 1.72
C HIS A 73 -29.37 -13.88 1.87
N SER A 74 -30.29 -12.95 2.12
CA SER A 74 -29.92 -11.54 2.33
C SER A 74 -29.16 -11.40 3.67
N ALA A 75 -27.87 -11.03 3.58
CA ALA A 75 -26.99 -10.83 4.72
C ALA A 75 -26.80 -9.33 5.01
N THR A 76 -27.90 -8.58 5.09
CA THR A 76 -27.88 -7.17 5.51
C THR A 76 -28.45 -7.04 6.93
N PRO A 77 -27.66 -7.29 7.98
CA PRO A 77 -28.14 -7.18 9.34
C PRO A 77 -28.52 -5.70 9.62
N PHE A 78 -29.74 -5.50 10.12
CA PHE A 78 -30.28 -4.18 10.50
C PHE A 78 -30.31 -3.13 9.37
N GLY A 79 -30.24 -3.51 8.08
CA GLY A 79 -30.21 -2.58 6.96
C GLY A 79 -28.87 -1.83 6.82
N ILE A 80 -27.84 -2.27 7.53
CA ILE A 80 -26.50 -1.70 7.47
C ILE A 80 -25.75 -2.24 6.24
N SER A 81 -25.03 -1.36 5.53
CA SER A 81 -24.23 -1.75 4.38
C SER A 81 -23.11 -2.71 4.77
N ILE A 82 -22.91 -3.75 3.96
CA ILE A 82 -21.78 -4.67 4.09
C ILE A 82 -20.43 -3.93 4.02
N ALA A 83 -20.35 -2.84 3.26
CA ALA A 83 -19.18 -1.99 3.16
C ALA A 83 -18.79 -1.39 4.53
N LEU A 84 -19.77 -0.84 5.27
CA LEU A 84 -19.52 -0.32 6.60
C LEU A 84 -19.10 -1.42 7.58
N ILE A 85 -19.77 -2.57 7.53
CA ILE A 85 -19.46 -3.71 8.40
C ILE A 85 -18.02 -4.18 8.19
N THR A 86 -17.59 -4.34 6.93
CA THR A 86 -16.24 -4.80 6.61
C THR A 86 -15.17 -3.77 6.95
N ILE A 87 -15.44 -2.45 6.78
CA ILE A 87 -14.53 -1.39 7.23
C ILE A 87 -14.35 -1.43 8.75
N VAL A 88 -15.47 -1.49 9.50
CA VAL A 88 -15.42 -1.53 10.96
C VAL A 88 -14.70 -2.78 11.44
N LEU A 89 -15.02 -3.95 10.89
CA LEU A 89 -14.35 -5.20 11.21
C LEU A 89 -12.83 -5.11 10.92
N GLY A 90 -12.47 -4.58 9.76
CA GLY A 90 -11.07 -4.40 9.37
C GLY A 90 -10.32 -3.45 10.31
N LEU A 91 -10.94 -2.33 10.70
CA LEU A 91 -10.36 -1.41 11.68
C LEU A 91 -10.20 -2.06 13.06
N LEU A 92 -11.17 -2.85 13.51
CA LEU A 92 -11.04 -3.61 14.76
C LEU A 92 -9.89 -4.62 14.71
N LEU A 93 -9.75 -5.35 13.60
CA LEU A 93 -8.62 -6.27 13.40
C LEU A 93 -7.28 -5.54 13.39
N LEU A 94 -7.18 -4.37 12.78
CA LEU A 94 -5.97 -3.55 12.79
C LEU A 94 -5.67 -3.00 14.20
N LEU A 95 -6.67 -2.63 14.98
CA LEU A 95 -6.49 -2.24 16.38
C LEU A 95 -6.00 -3.43 17.22
N LEU A 96 -6.58 -4.61 17.02
CA LEU A 96 -6.11 -5.84 17.68
C LEU A 96 -4.67 -6.17 17.25
N PHE A 97 -4.30 -5.97 15.98
CA PHE A 97 -2.94 -6.11 15.50
C PHE A 97 -1.97 -5.18 16.26
N VAL A 98 -2.28 -3.87 16.37
CA VAL A 98 -1.43 -2.92 17.10
C VAL A 98 -1.28 -3.32 18.57
N PHE A 99 -2.36 -3.76 19.21
CA PHE A 99 -2.33 -4.23 20.60
C PHE A 99 -1.51 -5.51 20.75
N PHE A 100 -1.65 -6.44 19.83
CA PHE A 100 -0.89 -7.68 19.78
C PHE A 100 0.61 -7.40 19.61
N GLU A 101 0.99 -6.56 18.63
CA GLU A 101 2.38 -6.16 18.36
C GLU A 101 3.00 -5.49 19.59
N TYR A 102 2.27 -4.59 20.24
CA TYR A 102 2.74 -3.94 21.46
C TYR A 102 3.07 -4.94 22.56
N LYS A 103 2.20 -5.94 22.79
CA LYS A 103 2.45 -7.01 23.75
C LYS A 103 3.60 -7.92 23.31
N HIS A 104 3.69 -8.24 22.02
CA HIS A 104 4.69 -9.11 21.45
C HIS A 104 6.10 -8.50 21.62
N GLU A 105 6.23 -7.20 21.34
CA GLU A 105 7.44 -6.40 21.56
C GLU A 105 7.80 -6.34 23.06
N ALA A 106 6.82 -6.14 23.95
CA ALA A 106 7.04 -6.09 25.39
C ALA A 106 7.54 -7.43 25.98
N ASN A 107 7.20 -8.54 25.36
CA ASN A 107 7.66 -9.88 25.76
C ASN A 107 9.04 -10.25 25.17
N GLY A 108 9.71 -9.33 24.47
CA GLY A 108 11.05 -9.53 23.90
C GLY A 108 11.08 -10.29 22.59
N HIS A 109 9.94 -10.54 21.95
CA HIS A 109 9.86 -11.12 20.62
C HIS A 109 10.11 -10.05 19.55
N ILE A 110 10.43 -10.47 18.34
CA ILE A 110 10.65 -9.56 17.21
C ILE A 110 9.28 -9.24 16.59
N PRO A 111 8.77 -8.00 16.73
CA PRO A 111 7.47 -7.63 16.18
C PRO A 111 7.58 -7.41 14.66
N LEU A 112 6.46 -7.53 13.94
CA LEU A 112 6.35 -7.14 12.54
C LEU A 112 6.56 -5.63 12.38
N VAL A 113 5.96 -4.87 13.29
CA VAL A 113 6.06 -3.42 13.37
C VAL A 113 6.40 -3.01 14.80
N SER A 114 7.58 -2.46 15.01
CA SER A 114 7.97 -1.94 16.33
C SER A 114 7.16 -0.69 16.67
N ILE A 115 6.16 -0.86 17.54
CA ILE A 115 5.30 0.25 18.00
C ILE A 115 6.10 1.26 18.83
N GLY A 116 7.19 0.81 19.46
CA GLY A 116 8.09 1.66 20.22
C GLY A 116 8.69 2.80 19.39
N LEU A 117 8.89 2.62 18.08
CA LEU A 117 9.42 3.64 17.18
C LEU A 117 8.50 4.88 17.09
N PHE A 118 7.19 4.69 17.21
CA PHE A 118 6.23 5.80 17.16
C PHE A 118 6.26 6.71 18.40
N LYS A 119 6.96 6.32 19.47
CA LYS A 119 7.25 7.22 20.60
C LYS A 119 8.25 8.32 20.20
N ASN A 120 9.07 8.10 19.17
CA ASN A 120 9.97 9.11 18.64
C ASN A 120 9.20 10.07 17.73
N LYS A 121 9.12 11.34 18.14
CA LYS A 121 8.39 12.39 17.41
C LYS A 121 8.93 12.60 15.99
N GLN A 122 10.24 12.48 15.78
CA GLN A 122 10.85 12.64 14.46
C GLN A 122 10.45 11.49 13.52
N PHE A 123 10.45 10.25 14.03
CA PHE A 123 10.01 9.08 13.29
C PHE A 123 8.53 9.19 12.90
N THR A 124 7.68 9.54 13.87
CA THR A 124 6.24 9.68 13.63
C THR A 124 5.93 10.78 12.63
N ALA A 125 6.56 11.97 12.78
CA ALA A 125 6.40 13.06 11.83
C ALA A 125 6.88 12.68 10.42
N GLY A 126 8.04 12.02 10.30
CA GLY A 126 8.58 11.55 9.03
C GLY A 126 7.66 10.53 8.36
N THR A 127 7.16 9.56 9.11
CA THR A 127 6.21 8.55 8.61
C THR A 127 4.90 9.18 8.12
N PHE A 128 4.35 10.12 8.91
CA PHE A 128 3.12 10.83 8.54
C PHE A 128 3.32 11.69 7.28
N THR A 129 4.44 12.42 7.19
CA THR A 129 4.79 13.21 6.01
C THR A 129 4.92 12.33 4.78
N THR A 130 5.62 11.19 4.90
CA THR A 130 5.79 10.23 3.80
C THR A 130 4.43 9.66 3.37
N ALA A 131 3.55 9.33 4.31
CA ALA A 131 2.20 8.85 4.01
C ALA A 131 1.38 9.89 3.24
N LEU A 132 1.41 11.16 3.66
CA LEU A 132 0.72 12.25 2.95
C LEU A 132 1.27 12.45 1.54
N LEU A 133 2.59 12.43 1.38
CA LEU A 133 3.23 12.55 0.06
C LEU A 133 2.85 11.37 -0.84
N ALA A 134 2.84 10.14 -0.31
CA ALA A 134 2.45 8.95 -1.04
C ALA A 134 0.98 9.00 -1.50
N LEU A 135 0.07 9.48 -0.64
CA LEU A 135 -1.34 9.69 -0.99
C LEU A 135 -1.49 10.70 -2.13
N GLY A 136 -0.82 11.86 -2.03
CA GLY A 136 -0.84 12.88 -3.07
C GLY A 136 -0.28 12.37 -4.40
N GLN A 137 0.86 11.69 -4.36
CA GLN A 137 1.51 11.14 -5.55
C GLN A 137 0.65 10.06 -6.21
N THR A 138 0.09 9.13 -5.43
CA THR A 138 -0.78 8.07 -5.95
C THR A 138 -2.05 8.67 -6.56
N GLY A 139 -2.64 9.69 -5.90
CA GLY A 139 -3.79 10.41 -6.43
C GLY A 139 -3.50 11.04 -7.79
N LEU A 140 -2.35 11.69 -7.97
CA LEU A 140 -1.95 12.29 -9.26
C LEU A 140 -1.74 11.22 -10.33
N ILE A 141 -0.98 10.16 -10.02
CA ILE A 141 -0.70 9.06 -10.97
C ILE A 141 -2.00 8.40 -11.46
N PHE A 142 -3.01 8.32 -10.60
CA PHE A 142 -4.29 7.74 -10.96
C PHE A 142 -5.21 8.73 -11.71
N SER A 143 -5.23 10.00 -11.29
CA SER A 143 -6.13 11.01 -11.85
C SER A 143 -5.74 11.47 -13.24
N ILE A 144 -4.43 11.60 -13.53
CA ILE A 144 -3.94 12.11 -14.81
C ILE A 144 -4.37 11.21 -15.99
N PRO A 145 -4.19 9.87 -15.96
CA PRO A 145 -4.66 9.00 -17.04
C PRO A 145 -6.18 9.08 -17.24
N ILE A 146 -6.94 9.15 -16.14
CA ILE A 146 -8.40 9.28 -16.22
C ILE A 146 -8.78 10.59 -16.91
N PHE A 147 -8.15 11.70 -16.54
CA PHE A 147 -8.37 13.00 -17.17
C PHE A 147 -8.05 12.95 -18.67
N TYR A 148 -6.91 12.40 -19.06
CA TYR A 148 -6.50 12.28 -20.46
C TYR A 148 -7.49 11.47 -21.29
N GLN A 149 -7.99 10.34 -20.75
CA GLN A 149 -8.93 9.48 -21.47
C GLN A 149 -10.37 10.00 -21.42
N SER A 150 -10.83 10.50 -20.26
CA SER A 150 -12.23 10.89 -20.09
C SER A 150 -12.53 12.28 -20.63
N VAL A 151 -11.62 13.26 -20.42
CA VAL A 151 -11.83 14.66 -20.78
C VAL A 151 -11.22 14.96 -22.14
N LEU A 152 -9.94 14.64 -22.34
CA LEU A 152 -9.23 14.92 -23.58
C LEU A 152 -9.47 13.85 -24.66
N LYS A 153 -10.19 12.76 -24.33
CA LYS A 153 -10.54 11.65 -25.25
C LYS A 153 -9.31 11.02 -25.93
N LEU A 154 -8.16 11.08 -25.28
CA LEU A 154 -6.95 10.44 -25.77
C LEU A 154 -7.10 8.90 -25.65
N ASP A 155 -6.52 8.19 -26.61
CA ASP A 155 -6.38 6.75 -26.52
C ASP A 155 -5.31 6.34 -25.47
N ALA A 156 -5.20 5.07 -25.18
CA ALA A 156 -4.27 4.54 -24.19
C ALA A 156 -2.80 4.82 -24.55
N PHE A 157 -2.46 4.83 -25.85
CA PHE A 157 -1.09 5.08 -26.31
C PHE A 157 -0.68 6.54 -26.10
N HIS A 158 -1.51 7.49 -26.53
CA HIS A 158 -1.25 8.92 -26.33
C HIS A 158 -1.30 9.32 -24.85
N THR A 159 -2.18 8.67 -24.06
CA THR A 159 -2.17 8.81 -22.59
C THR A 159 -0.82 8.39 -22.01
N GLY A 160 -0.29 7.25 -22.43
CA GLY A 160 1.01 6.76 -22.00
C GLY A 160 2.15 7.71 -22.38
N LEU A 161 2.15 8.23 -23.61
CA LEU A 161 3.12 9.23 -24.07
C LEU A 161 3.05 10.52 -23.24
N GLY A 162 1.86 10.96 -22.87
CA GLY A 162 1.65 12.13 -22.01
C GLY A 162 2.24 11.96 -20.60
N LEU A 163 2.43 10.71 -20.11
CA LEU A 163 3.05 10.41 -18.83
C LEU A 163 4.58 10.26 -18.88
N VAL A 164 5.16 10.15 -20.08
CA VAL A 164 6.62 10.01 -20.24
C VAL A 164 7.40 11.16 -19.59
N PRO A 165 7.01 12.45 -19.75
CA PRO A 165 7.72 13.55 -19.09
C PRO A 165 7.74 13.42 -17.56
N LEU A 166 6.64 12.96 -16.96
CA LEU A 166 6.57 12.71 -15.51
C LEU A 166 7.57 11.62 -15.10
N SER A 167 7.63 10.53 -15.84
CA SER A 167 8.57 9.42 -15.58
C SER A 167 10.02 9.87 -15.68
N ILE A 168 10.35 10.68 -16.69
CA ILE A 168 11.69 11.27 -16.87
C ILE A 168 12.02 12.21 -15.71
N ALA A 169 11.08 13.06 -15.30
CA ALA A 169 11.27 13.98 -14.18
C ALA A 169 11.56 13.24 -12.88
N ILE A 170 10.86 12.15 -12.61
CA ILE A 170 11.10 11.30 -11.44
C ILE A 170 12.49 10.63 -11.52
N MET A 171 12.85 10.11 -12.69
CA MET A 171 14.12 9.42 -12.90
C MET A 171 15.32 10.35 -12.70
N ILE A 172 15.20 11.62 -13.07
CA ILE A 172 16.26 12.64 -12.88
C ILE A 172 16.17 13.26 -11.48
N GLY A 173 14.96 13.54 -11.02
CA GLY A 173 14.72 14.24 -9.74
C GLY A 173 15.16 13.43 -8.54
N ALA A 174 14.94 12.11 -8.53
CA ALA A 174 15.32 11.25 -7.42
C ALA A 174 16.84 11.29 -7.11
N PRO A 175 17.75 11.06 -8.05
CA PRO A 175 19.19 11.19 -7.78
C PRO A 175 19.64 12.64 -7.55
N ALA A 176 19.00 13.62 -8.20
CA ALA A 176 19.30 15.03 -7.99
C ALA A 176 18.98 15.49 -6.57
N SER A 177 17.88 15.02 -5.97
CA SER A 177 17.49 15.32 -4.59
C SER A 177 18.55 14.85 -3.60
N LEU A 178 19.17 13.69 -3.82
CA LEU A 178 20.25 13.17 -2.96
C LEU A 178 21.50 14.07 -2.98
N LYS A 179 21.84 14.59 -4.15
CA LYS A 179 22.96 15.56 -4.27
C LYS A 179 22.62 16.87 -3.58
N LEU A 180 21.40 17.37 -3.78
CA LEU A 180 20.95 18.63 -3.17
C LEU A 180 20.89 18.54 -1.63
N THR A 181 20.42 17.42 -1.09
CA THR A 181 20.37 17.18 0.36
C THR A 181 21.78 17.17 0.97
N ARG A 182 22.76 16.57 0.29
CA ARG A 182 24.16 16.59 0.74
C ARG A 182 24.77 18.00 0.76
N TRP A 183 24.25 18.89 -0.08
CA TRP A 183 24.71 20.26 -0.18
C TRP A 183 24.05 21.21 0.82
N LEU A 184 22.76 20.96 1.13
CA LEU A 184 21.93 21.78 2.02
C LEU A 184 22.03 21.39 3.50
N LEU A 185 22.42 20.15 3.82
CA LEU A 185 22.63 19.70 5.19
C LEU A 185 24.14 19.63 5.45
N PRO A 186 24.74 20.69 6.01
CA PRO A 186 26.11 20.61 6.54
C PRO A 186 26.15 19.55 7.64
N LYS A 187 27.24 18.75 7.66
CA LYS A 187 27.50 17.71 8.66
C LYS A 187 27.53 18.31 10.07
#